data_802172632bdcd15056c0fa151f900dd9
#
_entry.id   802172632bdcd15056c0fa151f900dd9
#
_cell.length_a   1.000
_cell.length_b   1.000
_cell.length_c   1.000
_cell.angle_alpha   90.00
_cell.angle_beta   90.00
_cell.angle_gamma   90.00
#
_symmetry.space_group_name_H-M   'P 1'
#
loop_
_entity.id
_entity.type
_entity.pdbx_description
1 polymer ?
#
loop_
_entity_poly.entity_id
_entity_poly.type
_entity_poly.pdbx_seq_one_letter_code
_entity_poly.pdbx_strand_id
1 'polypeptide(L)'
;MLVVGEASGDAHGAQFVDALHKRDAGLTIYGVAGEQLKRTQFEALFSVAKLTGMGLVELVGNAGNVWRAYRLLKRTLEQRRPNLLVLIDFPDFNLRLAKHAKSLRIPVLYYVSPQIWAWRRGRVRQIARWVDHM
;
A
#
# COMPACT_ATOMS: atom_id res chain seq x y z
N MET A 1 5.94 5.41 4.27
CA MET A 1 5.82 4.06 3.67
C MET A 1 4.68 4.09 2.67
N LEU A 2 4.84 3.51 1.47
CA LEU A 2 3.84 3.48 0.40
C LEU A 2 3.56 2.03 -0.02
N VAL A 3 2.29 1.64 -0.16
CA VAL A 3 1.87 0.29 -0.56
C VAL A 3 0.92 0.39 -1.74
N VAL A 4 1.35 -0.14 -2.88
CA VAL A 4 0.54 -0.25 -4.10
C VAL A 4 0.05 -1.69 -4.27
N GLY A 5 -1.17 -1.88 -4.75
CA GLY A 5 -1.79 -3.20 -4.90
C GLY A 5 -1.85 -3.72 -6.32
N GLU A 6 -1.76 -2.83 -7.32
CA GLU A 6 -1.94 -3.16 -8.73
C GLU A 6 -0.98 -2.36 -9.62
N ALA A 7 -0.86 -2.74 -10.90
CA ALA A 7 0.00 -2.05 -11.85
C ALA A 7 -0.43 -0.59 -12.10
N SER A 8 -1.73 -0.31 -12.09
CA SER A 8 -2.29 1.06 -12.17
C SER A 8 -1.86 1.90 -10.98
N GLY A 9 -1.94 1.33 -9.77
CA GLY A 9 -1.49 1.97 -8.54
C GLY A 9 0.01 2.22 -8.51
N ASP A 10 0.80 1.37 -9.15
CA ASP A 10 2.26 1.55 -9.28
C ASP A 10 2.61 2.81 -10.09
N ALA A 11 1.91 3.06 -11.21
CA ALA A 11 2.10 4.26 -12.01
C ALA A 11 1.70 5.54 -11.23
N HIS A 12 0.57 5.52 -10.55
CA HIS A 12 0.15 6.63 -9.68
C HIS A 12 1.12 6.84 -8.50
N GLY A 13 1.60 5.75 -7.91
CA GLY A 13 2.60 5.78 -6.84
C GLY A 13 3.92 6.39 -7.29
N ALA A 14 4.38 6.08 -8.50
CA ALA A 14 5.61 6.66 -9.06
C ALA A 14 5.49 8.18 -9.24
N GLN A 15 4.38 8.65 -9.82
CA GLN A 15 4.11 10.08 -9.96
C GLN A 15 4.03 10.80 -8.60
N PHE A 16 3.40 10.16 -7.62
CA PHE A 16 3.29 10.67 -6.25
C PHE A 16 4.67 10.80 -5.59
N VAL A 17 5.53 9.78 -5.71
CA VAL A 17 6.90 9.78 -5.17
C VAL A 17 7.74 10.87 -5.82
N ASP A 18 7.70 10.99 -7.15
CA ASP A 18 8.44 12.04 -7.88
C ASP A 18 7.99 13.45 -7.47
N ALA A 19 6.68 13.64 -7.29
CA ALA A 19 6.14 14.92 -6.82
C ALA A 19 6.59 15.28 -5.40
N LEU A 20 6.69 14.29 -4.53
CA LEU A 20 7.19 14.46 -3.16
C LEU A 20 8.69 14.80 -3.14
N HIS A 21 9.53 14.07 -3.89
CA HIS A 21 10.96 14.31 -3.94
C HIS A 21 11.32 15.66 -4.60
N LYS A 22 10.48 16.17 -5.51
CA LYS A 22 10.62 17.55 -6.03
C LYS A 22 10.42 18.62 -4.95
N ARG A 23 9.64 18.32 -3.91
CA ARG A 23 9.39 19.24 -2.78
C ARG A 23 10.38 19.05 -1.65
N ASP A 24 10.78 17.83 -1.40
CA ASP A 24 11.73 17.46 -0.36
C ASP A 24 12.52 16.22 -0.78
N ALA A 25 13.72 16.42 -1.28
CA ALA A 25 14.63 15.36 -1.73
C ALA A 25 15.17 14.48 -0.58
N GLY A 26 15.02 14.91 0.67
CA GLY A 26 15.44 14.16 1.86
C GLY A 26 14.46 13.07 2.32
N LEU A 27 13.30 12.95 1.67
CA LEU A 27 12.30 11.96 2.05
C LEU A 27 12.76 10.54 1.77
N THR A 28 12.68 9.67 2.78
CA THR A 28 12.88 8.23 2.62
C THR A 28 11.54 7.54 2.38
N ILE A 29 11.33 7.01 1.16
CA ILE A 29 10.07 6.37 0.75
C ILE A 29 10.34 4.91 0.42
N TYR A 30 9.58 3.99 1.02
CA TYR A 30 9.78 2.56 0.89
C TYR A 30 8.45 1.79 1.00
N GLY A 31 8.42 0.54 0.51
CA GLY A 31 7.25 -0.33 0.63
C GLY A 31 7.07 -1.30 -0.52
N VAL A 32 5.84 -1.42 -1.05
CA VAL A 32 5.54 -2.32 -2.18
C VAL A 32 5.63 -1.55 -3.48
N ALA A 33 6.40 -2.07 -4.44
CA ALA A 33 6.66 -1.45 -5.72
C ALA A 33 6.40 -2.39 -6.90
N GLY A 34 5.91 -1.82 -7.98
CA GLY A 34 5.99 -2.38 -9.32
C GLY A 34 7.18 -1.80 -10.09
N GLU A 35 7.17 -1.95 -11.41
CA GLU A 35 8.30 -1.54 -12.24
C GLU A 35 8.43 -0.01 -12.38
N GLN A 36 7.34 0.75 -12.23
CA GLN A 36 7.39 2.20 -12.33
C GLN A 36 8.01 2.82 -11.05
N LEU A 37 7.55 2.41 -9.87
CA LEU A 37 8.11 2.86 -8.59
C LEU A 37 9.58 2.51 -8.43
N LYS A 38 10.03 1.34 -8.93
CA LYS A 38 11.45 0.95 -8.89
C LYS A 38 12.37 1.87 -9.72
N ARG A 39 11.82 2.66 -10.64
CA ARG A 39 12.59 3.63 -11.44
C ARG A 39 12.75 4.97 -10.72
N THR A 40 12.05 5.18 -9.62
CA THR A 40 12.14 6.38 -8.78
C THR A 40 13.08 6.14 -7.59
N GLN A 41 13.28 7.16 -6.75
CA GLN A 41 14.01 7.03 -5.49
C GLN A 41 13.16 6.33 -4.42
N PHE A 42 12.85 5.04 -4.66
CA PHE A 42 11.97 4.23 -3.81
C PHE A 42 12.66 2.94 -3.37
N GLU A 43 12.66 2.67 -2.08
CA GLU A 43 13.17 1.41 -1.54
C GLU A 43 12.09 0.31 -1.63
N ALA A 44 12.20 -0.59 -2.61
CA ALA A 44 11.26 -1.67 -2.80
C ALA A 44 11.50 -2.82 -1.80
N LEU A 45 10.61 -2.99 -0.85
CA LEU A 45 10.65 -4.09 0.13
C LEU A 45 9.96 -5.35 -0.40
N PHE A 46 8.97 -5.18 -1.27
CA PHE A 46 8.21 -6.27 -1.88
C PHE A 46 7.73 -5.88 -3.27
N SER A 47 7.57 -6.87 -4.14
CA SER A 47 7.09 -6.65 -5.52
C SER A 47 5.57 -6.79 -5.63
N VAL A 48 4.90 -5.84 -6.29
CA VAL A 48 3.47 -5.91 -6.57
C VAL A 48 3.12 -7.13 -7.44
N ALA A 49 3.98 -7.54 -8.36
CA ALA A 49 3.76 -8.72 -9.20
C ALA A 49 3.63 -10.01 -8.36
N LYS A 50 4.37 -10.11 -7.25
CA LYS A 50 4.25 -11.23 -6.30
C LYS A 50 3.00 -11.12 -5.42
N LEU A 51 2.43 -9.92 -5.30
CA LEU A 51 1.25 -9.67 -4.47
C LEU A 51 -0.05 -10.00 -5.22
N THR A 52 -0.12 -9.66 -6.50
CA THR A 52 -1.35 -9.80 -7.32
C THR A 52 -1.44 -11.11 -8.10
N GLY A 53 -0.33 -11.85 -8.27
CA GLY A 53 -0.28 -13.04 -9.10
C GLY A 53 -0.64 -12.73 -10.56
N MET A 54 0.29 -12.78 -11.48
CA MET A 54 -0.02 -12.61 -12.88
C MET A 54 -0.50 -13.92 -13.51
N GLY A 55 -1.82 -14.19 -13.46
CA GLY A 55 -2.43 -15.30 -14.18
C GLY A 55 -3.59 -15.97 -13.44
N LEU A 56 -4.63 -16.38 -14.19
CA LEU A 56 -5.83 -17.07 -13.67
C LEU A 56 -5.54 -18.40 -12.94
N VAL A 57 -4.40 -19.02 -13.18
CA VAL A 57 -3.98 -20.31 -12.59
C VAL A 57 -3.30 -20.12 -11.22
N GLU A 58 -2.84 -18.92 -10.88
CA GLU A 58 -2.04 -18.65 -9.67
C GLU A 58 -2.84 -18.14 -8.45
N LEU A 59 -4.16 -17.97 -8.58
CA LEU A 59 -5.01 -17.46 -7.50
C LEU A 59 -4.95 -18.34 -6.22
N VAL A 60 -4.80 -19.65 -6.36
CA VAL A 60 -4.69 -20.58 -5.24
C VAL A 60 -3.28 -20.62 -4.65
N GLY A 61 -2.25 -20.36 -5.46
CA GLY A 61 -0.83 -20.32 -5.03
C GLY A 61 -0.39 -19.01 -4.38
N ASN A 62 -1.15 -17.93 -4.55
CA ASN A 62 -0.71 -16.58 -4.15
C ASN A 62 -0.97 -16.21 -2.69
N ALA A 63 -1.82 -16.96 -1.97
CA ALA A 63 -2.13 -16.70 -0.57
C ALA A 63 -0.87 -16.64 0.33
N GLY A 64 0.12 -17.48 0.04
CA GLY A 64 1.41 -17.48 0.74
C GLY A 64 2.21 -16.18 0.54
N ASN A 65 2.22 -15.63 -0.67
CA ASN A 65 2.91 -14.38 -0.97
C ASN A 65 2.18 -13.18 -0.35
N VAL A 66 0.85 -13.14 -0.41
CA VAL A 66 0.04 -12.11 0.26
C VAL A 66 0.30 -12.12 1.77
N TRP A 67 0.34 -13.30 2.38
CA TRP A 67 0.63 -13.43 3.80
C TRP A 67 2.06 -13.03 4.17
N ARG A 68 3.06 -13.42 3.35
CA ARG A 68 4.47 -12.99 3.52
C ARG A 68 4.59 -11.47 3.42
N ALA A 69 3.98 -10.87 2.39
CA ALA A 69 3.95 -9.42 2.23
C ALA A 69 3.31 -8.75 3.45
N TYR A 70 2.15 -9.23 3.90
CA TYR A 70 1.47 -8.67 5.07
C TYR A 70 2.35 -8.72 6.33
N ARG A 71 2.98 -9.87 6.61
CA ARG A 71 3.88 -10.01 7.76
C ARG A 71 5.11 -9.11 7.67
N LEU A 72 5.71 -9.01 6.48
CA LEU A 72 6.85 -8.12 6.25
C LEU A 72 6.46 -6.67 6.51
N LEU A 73 5.38 -6.19 5.88
CA LEU A 73 4.94 -4.80 5.99
C LEU A 73 4.50 -4.46 7.42
N LYS A 74 3.82 -5.40 8.09
CA LYS A 74 3.46 -5.26 9.51
C LYS A 74 4.68 -5.06 10.39
N ARG A 75 5.70 -5.92 10.25
CA ARG A 75 6.98 -5.79 10.97
C ARG A 75 7.69 -4.47 10.64
N THR A 76 7.67 -4.07 9.38
CA THR A 76 8.27 -2.79 8.95
C THR A 76 7.57 -1.60 9.62
N LEU A 77 6.23 -1.60 9.71
CA LEU A 77 5.48 -0.58 10.45
C LEU A 77 5.89 -0.52 11.94
N GLU A 78 6.06 -1.68 12.56
CA GLU A 78 6.47 -1.80 13.98
C GLU A 78 7.90 -1.30 14.21
N GLN A 79 8.83 -1.66 13.33
CA GLN A 79 10.27 -1.40 13.51
C GLN A 79 10.69 -0.01 13.00
N ARG A 80 10.24 0.37 11.79
CA ARG A 80 10.67 1.63 11.13
C ARG A 80 9.77 2.82 11.46
N ARG A 81 8.57 2.60 12.02
CA ARG A 81 7.64 3.64 12.46
C ARG A 81 7.51 4.81 11.47
N PRO A 82 7.06 4.60 10.24
CA PRO A 82 6.97 5.68 9.26
C PRO A 82 6.05 6.81 9.75
N ASN A 83 6.37 8.04 9.37
CA ASN A 83 5.55 9.21 9.68
C ASN A 83 4.17 9.17 9.00
N LEU A 84 4.05 8.44 7.87
CA LEU A 84 2.83 8.30 7.09
C LEU A 84 2.81 6.94 6.39
N LEU A 85 1.66 6.27 6.41
CA LEU A 85 1.34 5.14 5.56
C LEU A 85 0.43 5.60 4.42
N VAL A 86 0.90 5.46 3.17
CA VAL A 86 0.13 5.75 1.96
C VAL A 86 -0.29 4.42 1.32
N LEU A 87 -1.57 4.28 1.02
CA LEU A 87 -2.18 3.07 0.47
C LEU A 87 -2.84 3.38 -0.88
N ILE A 88 -2.57 2.56 -1.89
CA ILE A 88 -3.14 2.68 -3.22
C ILE A 88 -3.73 1.33 -3.64
N ASP A 89 -4.99 1.32 -4.06
CA ASP A 89 -5.74 0.14 -4.51
C ASP A 89 -5.82 -1.01 -3.49
N PHE A 90 -6.12 -2.23 -3.92
CA PHE A 90 -6.14 -3.49 -3.16
C PHE A 90 -6.79 -3.38 -1.76
N PRO A 91 -8.06 -2.99 -1.65
CA PRO A 91 -8.67 -2.55 -0.40
C PRO A 91 -8.70 -3.62 0.70
N ASP A 92 -8.89 -4.91 0.37
CA ASP A 92 -8.95 -5.96 1.39
C ASP A 92 -7.61 -6.17 2.13
N PHE A 93 -6.50 -6.00 1.44
CA PHE A 93 -5.17 -6.05 2.00
C PHE A 93 -4.82 -4.74 2.73
N ASN A 94 -5.01 -3.62 2.03
CA ASN A 94 -4.60 -2.32 2.50
C ASN A 94 -5.39 -1.85 3.74
N LEU A 95 -6.69 -2.14 3.84
CA LEU A 95 -7.47 -1.82 5.04
C LEU A 95 -7.06 -2.63 6.28
N ARG A 96 -6.59 -3.87 6.10
CA ARG A 96 -6.01 -4.64 7.23
C ARG A 96 -4.70 -4.01 7.71
N LEU A 97 -3.87 -3.53 6.77
CA LEU A 97 -2.63 -2.84 7.09
C LEU A 97 -2.91 -1.48 7.75
N ALA A 98 -3.90 -0.72 7.26
CA ALA A 98 -4.38 0.51 7.86
C ALA A 98 -4.81 0.32 9.32
N LYS A 99 -5.60 -0.73 9.61
CA LYS A 99 -5.99 -1.08 10.98
C LYS A 99 -4.77 -1.25 11.89
N HIS A 100 -3.72 -1.94 11.39
CA HIS A 100 -2.51 -2.14 12.17
C HIS A 100 -1.73 -0.83 12.35
N ALA A 101 -1.58 -0.02 11.30
CA ALA A 101 -0.94 1.29 11.38
C ALA A 101 -1.62 2.20 12.43
N LYS A 102 -2.96 2.22 12.45
CA LYS A 102 -3.73 2.97 13.47
C LYS A 102 -3.46 2.50 14.88
N SER A 103 -3.30 1.19 15.13
CA SER A 103 -2.93 0.68 16.46
C SER A 103 -1.53 1.15 16.91
N LEU A 104 -0.67 1.47 15.96
CA LEU A 104 0.65 2.05 16.17
C LEU A 104 0.65 3.59 16.18
N ARG A 105 -0.51 4.24 16.03
CA ARG A 105 -0.69 5.70 15.90
C ARG A 105 0.04 6.29 14.69
N ILE A 106 0.18 5.51 13.60
CA ILE A 106 0.75 5.97 12.34
C ILE A 106 -0.39 6.51 11.49
N PRO A 107 -0.31 7.77 11.01
CA PRO A 107 -1.32 8.36 10.12
C PRO A 107 -1.44 7.57 8.81
N VAL A 108 -2.67 7.47 8.29
CA VAL A 108 -2.99 6.72 7.08
C VAL A 108 -3.64 7.62 6.04
N LEU A 109 -3.01 7.72 4.86
CA LEU A 109 -3.57 8.32 3.65
C LEU A 109 -3.97 7.21 2.69
N TYR A 110 -5.23 7.17 2.27
CA TYR A 110 -5.67 6.31 1.18
C TYR A 110 -5.75 7.15 -0.10
N TYR A 111 -4.78 6.96 -1.00
CA TYR A 111 -4.69 7.70 -2.25
C TYR A 111 -5.45 6.95 -3.34
N VAL A 112 -6.43 7.58 -3.94
CA VAL A 112 -7.48 7.01 -4.81
C VAL A 112 -8.47 6.13 -4.04
N SER A 113 -9.69 6.64 -3.91
CA SER A 113 -10.78 5.95 -3.20
C SER A 113 -11.12 4.62 -3.88
N PRO A 114 -11.17 3.51 -3.14
CA PRO A 114 -11.70 2.26 -3.70
C PRO A 114 -13.17 2.44 -4.07
N GLN A 115 -13.62 1.72 -5.09
CA GLN A 115 -15.04 1.73 -5.53
C GLN A 115 -15.95 1.08 -4.48
N ILE A 116 -16.35 1.86 -3.47
CA ILE A 116 -17.08 1.38 -2.28
C ILE A 116 -18.53 1.06 -2.62
N TRP A 117 -19.13 1.82 -3.55
CA TRP A 117 -20.54 1.75 -3.90
C TRP A 117 -20.93 0.43 -4.56
N ALA A 118 -19.99 -0.26 -5.22
CA ALA A 118 -20.31 -1.44 -6.03
C ALA A 118 -20.46 -2.74 -5.21
N TRP A 119 -19.75 -2.91 -4.06
CA TRP A 119 -19.60 -4.27 -3.52
C TRP A 119 -19.69 -4.47 -2.01
N ARG A 120 -19.45 -3.46 -1.12
CA ARG A 120 -19.47 -3.69 0.33
C ARG A 120 -19.67 -2.41 1.16
N ARG A 121 -20.88 -2.13 1.58
CA ARG A 121 -21.21 -1.02 2.51
C ARG A 121 -20.41 -1.06 3.84
N GLY A 122 -20.00 -2.23 4.31
CA GLY A 122 -19.17 -2.38 5.51
C GLY A 122 -17.76 -1.74 5.40
N ARG A 123 -17.22 -1.58 4.19
CA ARG A 123 -15.92 -0.92 3.96
C ARG A 123 -15.93 0.56 4.30
N VAL A 124 -17.05 1.25 4.13
CA VAL A 124 -17.19 2.68 4.51
C VAL A 124 -16.86 2.88 5.98
N ARG A 125 -17.40 2.02 6.85
CA ARG A 125 -17.12 2.08 8.31
C ARG A 125 -15.66 1.77 8.62
N GLN A 126 -15.04 0.84 7.90
CA GLN A 126 -13.63 0.50 8.07
C GLN A 126 -12.72 1.66 7.65
N ILE A 127 -13.03 2.28 6.51
CA ILE A 127 -12.29 3.46 6.01
C ILE A 127 -12.41 4.60 7.01
N ALA A 128 -13.63 4.96 7.41
CA ALA A 128 -13.86 6.02 8.39
C ALA A 128 -13.12 5.79 9.73
N ARG A 129 -12.87 4.53 10.09
CA ARG A 129 -12.20 4.18 11.34
C ARG A 129 -10.67 4.13 11.24
N TRP A 130 -10.13 3.75 10.08
CA TRP A 130 -8.70 3.42 9.95
C TRP A 130 -7.94 4.32 8.99
N VAL A 131 -8.61 5.18 8.24
CA VAL A 131 -8.00 6.11 7.28
C VAL A 131 -8.20 7.53 7.78
N ASP A 132 -7.13 8.32 7.84
CA ASP A 132 -7.19 9.71 8.31
C ASP A 132 -7.50 10.66 7.17
N HIS A 133 -6.98 10.39 5.97
CA HIS A 133 -7.19 11.20 4.76
C HIS A 133 -7.44 10.30 3.55
N MET A 134 -8.33 10.79 2.65
CA MET A 134 -8.64 10.12 1.39
C MET A 134 -8.65 11.16 0.26
#